data_bf939b575d656ff9eb6a7b9fc8794d2f
#
_entry.id   bf939b575d656ff9eb6a7b9fc8794d2f
#
_cell.length_a   1.000
_cell.length_b   1.000
_cell.length_c   1.000
_cell.angle_alpha   90.00
_cell.angle_beta   90.00
_cell.angle_gamma   90.00
#
_symmetry.space_group_name_H-M   'P 1'
#
loop_
_entity.id
_entity.type
_entity.pdbx_description
1 polymer ?
#
loop_
_entity_poly.entity_id
_entity_poly.type
_entity_poly.pdbx_seq_one_letter_code
_entity_poly.pdbx_strand_id
1 'polypeptide(L)'
;MTVTIVGLGLIGGSAARDLARTGLASVQIGVESDPDHLRTALQLGLIDRELALAEAVTAADLIILAIPVDAILRILPDVLDRITDRQTVVDMGSTK
;
A
#
# COMPACT_ATOMS: atom_id res chain seq x y z
N MET A 1 -8.56 2.40 10.99
CA MET A 1 -8.71 1.41 9.90
C MET A 1 -7.37 0.84 9.51
N THR A 2 -7.39 -0.31 8.88
CA THR A 2 -6.18 -0.94 8.35
C THR A 2 -5.96 -0.48 6.92
N VAL A 3 -4.76 0.01 6.63
CA VAL A 3 -4.39 0.52 5.30
C VAL A 3 -3.25 -0.31 4.74
N THR A 4 -3.41 -0.76 3.50
CA THR A 4 -2.34 -1.41 2.76
C THR A 4 -1.81 -0.45 1.70
N ILE A 5 -0.49 -0.28 1.65
CA ILE A 5 0.17 0.57 0.67
C ILE A 5 1.04 -0.32 -0.21
N VAL A 6 0.67 -0.39 -1.47
CA VAL A 6 1.42 -1.15 -2.48
C VAL A 6 2.39 -0.19 -3.16
N GLY A 7 3.67 -0.38 -2.88
CA GLY A 7 4.72 0.51 -3.35
C GLY A 7 5.12 1.53 -2.29
N LEU A 8 6.35 1.41 -1.79
CA LEU A 8 6.86 2.25 -0.70
C LEU A 8 7.97 3.19 -1.17
N GLY A 9 7.95 3.53 -2.45
CA GLY A 9 8.83 4.56 -2.97
C GLY A 9 8.39 5.94 -2.49
N LEU A 10 8.75 6.97 -3.24
CA LEU A 10 8.52 8.35 -2.80
C LEU A 10 7.06 8.66 -2.51
N ILE A 11 6.16 8.32 -3.43
CA ILE A 11 4.73 8.63 -3.29
C ILE A 11 4.08 7.77 -2.20
N GLY A 12 4.33 6.47 -2.21
CA GLY A 12 3.77 5.56 -1.22
C GLY A 12 4.28 5.86 0.18
N GLY A 13 5.56 6.17 0.31
CA GLY A 13 6.15 6.54 1.60
C GLY A 13 5.56 7.83 2.13
N SER A 14 5.31 8.82 1.26
CA SER A 14 4.67 10.08 1.66
C SER A 14 3.24 9.84 2.13
N ALA A 15 2.48 9.00 1.42
CA ALA A 15 1.13 8.66 1.82
C ALA A 15 1.11 7.97 3.19
N ALA A 16 2.03 7.03 3.40
CA ALA A 16 2.14 6.34 4.68
C ALA A 16 2.42 7.30 5.82
N ARG A 17 3.33 8.24 5.61
CA ARG A 17 3.67 9.24 6.62
C ARG A 17 2.48 10.12 6.95
N ASP A 18 1.78 10.60 5.93
CA ASP A 18 0.64 11.48 6.14
C ASP A 18 -0.49 10.77 6.88
N LEU A 19 -0.77 9.52 6.53
CA LEU A 19 -1.78 8.73 7.23
C LEU A 19 -1.41 8.48 8.69
N ALA A 20 -0.14 8.22 8.96
CA ALA A 20 0.33 8.04 10.33
C ALA A 20 0.14 9.31 11.16
N ARG A 21 0.40 10.47 10.55
CA ARG A 21 0.28 11.77 11.24
C ARG A 21 -1.18 12.13 11.53
N THR A 22 -2.10 11.73 10.66
CA THR A 22 -3.53 12.05 10.86
C THR A 22 -4.22 11.11 11.83
N GLY A 23 -3.61 9.96 12.12
CA GLY A 23 -4.23 8.96 12.98
C GLY A 23 -5.36 8.17 12.34
N LEU A 24 -5.59 8.35 11.03
CA LEU A 24 -6.65 7.63 10.33
C LEU A 24 -6.36 6.14 10.20
N ALA A 25 -5.10 5.79 10.03
CA ALA A 25 -4.68 4.39 9.92
C ALA A 25 -4.21 3.90 11.29
N SER A 26 -4.87 2.87 11.81
CA SER A 26 -4.43 2.22 13.05
C SER A 26 -3.32 1.21 12.76
N VAL A 27 -3.36 0.57 11.60
CA VAL A 27 -2.34 -0.37 11.14
C VAL A 27 -2.02 -0.05 9.68
N GLN A 28 -0.75 0.03 9.35
CA GLN A 28 -0.29 0.22 7.98
C GLN A 28 0.53 -0.98 7.54
N ILE A 29 0.10 -1.59 6.44
CA ILE A 29 0.72 -2.77 5.85
C ILE A 29 1.40 -2.34 4.56
N GLY A 30 2.66 -2.72 4.38
CA GLY A 30 3.40 -2.42 3.16
C GLY A 30 3.56 -3.63 2.26
N VAL A 31 3.45 -3.40 0.96
CA VAL A 31 3.79 -4.38 -0.07
C VAL A 31 4.84 -3.72 -0.95
N GLU A 32 6.06 -4.25 -0.93
CA GLU A 32 7.18 -3.65 -1.64
C GLU A 32 8.15 -4.72 -2.12
N SER A 33 8.49 -4.68 -3.39
CA SER A 33 9.46 -5.64 -3.96
C SER A 33 10.91 -5.16 -3.84
N ASP A 34 11.14 -3.87 -3.67
CA ASP A 34 12.49 -3.31 -3.53
C ASP A 34 12.92 -3.40 -2.06
N PRO A 35 13.97 -4.19 -1.74
CA PRO A 35 14.39 -4.35 -0.35
C PRO A 35 14.85 -3.05 0.32
N ASP A 36 15.39 -2.10 -0.44
CA ASP A 36 15.84 -0.84 0.11
C ASP A 36 14.68 0.04 0.52
N HIS A 37 13.63 0.12 -0.31
CA HIS A 37 12.43 0.86 0.02
C HIS A 37 11.74 0.25 1.23
N LEU A 38 11.66 -1.08 1.29
CA LEU A 38 11.05 -1.79 2.40
C LEU A 38 11.78 -1.52 3.69
N ARG A 39 13.11 -1.63 3.67
CA ARG A 39 13.94 -1.39 4.85
C ARG A 39 13.76 0.04 5.37
N THR A 40 13.79 1.02 4.47
CA THR A 40 13.61 2.42 4.84
C THR A 40 12.26 2.65 5.48
N ALA A 41 11.19 2.09 4.91
CA ALA A 41 9.86 2.24 5.46
C ALA A 41 9.74 1.65 6.86
N LEU A 42 10.34 0.48 7.09
CA LEU A 42 10.34 -0.16 8.40
C LEU A 42 11.15 0.65 9.41
N GLN A 43 12.32 1.15 9.01
CA GLN A 43 13.19 1.95 9.89
C GLN A 43 12.52 3.26 10.30
N LEU A 44 11.79 3.88 9.40
CA LEU A 44 11.12 5.15 9.67
C LEU A 44 9.75 4.97 10.35
N GLY A 45 9.34 3.73 10.57
CA GLY A 45 8.05 3.45 11.19
C GLY A 45 6.86 3.80 10.33
N LEU A 46 7.03 3.82 9.01
CA LEU A 46 5.95 4.15 8.08
C LEU A 46 4.96 3.02 7.91
N ILE A 47 5.40 1.79 8.12
CA ILE A 47 4.54 0.61 8.08
C ILE A 47 4.76 -0.22 9.34
N ASP A 48 3.71 -0.91 9.75
CA ASP A 48 3.76 -1.78 10.93
C ASP A 48 4.24 -3.17 10.57
N ARG A 49 3.95 -3.61 9.35
CA ARG A 49 4.36 -4.93 8.87
C ARG A 49 4.38 -4.97 7.35
N GLU A 50 5.10 -5.94 6.84
CA GLU A 50 5.09 -6.28 5.42
C GLU A 50 4.31 -7.57 5.24
N LEU A 51 3.49 -7.65 4.18
CA LEU A 51 2.79 -8.87 3.80
C LEU A 51 2.90 -9.05 2.29
N ALA A 52 2.68 -10.26 1.82
CA ALA A 52 2.51 -10.52 0.40
C ALA A 52 1.23 -9.85 -0.10
N LEU A 53 1.18 -9.52 -1.39
CA LEU A 53 0.07 -8.76 -1.97
C LEU A 53 -1.30 -9.36 -1.62
N ALA A 54 -1.46 -10.67 -1.80
CA ALA A 54 -2.74 -11.33 -1.56
C ALA A 54 -3.23 -11.14 -0.12
N GLU A 55 -2.35 -11.35 0.85
CA GLU A 55 -2.68 -11.20 2.26
C GLU A 55 -2.92 -9.75 2.63
N ALA A 56 -2.09 -8.85 2.10
CA ALA A 56 -2.19 -7.43 2.39
C ALA A 56 -3.50 -6.83 1.87
N VAL A 57 -3.93 -7.24 0.69
CA VAL A 57 -5.19 -6.77 0.10
C VAL A 57 -6.38 -7.27 0.92
N THR A 58 -6.35 -8.53 1.33
CA THR A 58 -7.46 -9.12 2.09
C THR A 58 -7.61 -8.48 3.47
N ALA A 59 -6.51 -8.08 4.09
CA ALA A 59 -6.52 -7.55 5.46
C ALA A 59 -6.93 -6.09 5.56
N ALA A 60 -6.95 -5.34 4.48
CA ALA A 60 -7.08 -3.89 4.51
C ALA A 60 -8.50 -3.40 4.33
N ASP A 61 -8.79 -2.24 4.93
CA ASP A 61 -10.01 -1.48 4.65
C ASP A 61 -9.77 -0.53 3.46
N LEU A 62 -8.55 0.00 3.36
CA LEU A 62 -8.15 0.90 2.29
C LEU A 62 -6.87 0.37 1.67
N ILE A 63 -6.85 0.29 0.34
CA ILE A 63 -5.70 -0.18 -0.42
C ILE A 63 -5.24 0.96 -1.31
N ILE A 64 -4.00 1.39 -1.12
CA ILE A 64 -3.40 2.46 -1.91
C ILE A 64 -2.39 1.84 -2.88
N LEU A 65 -2.61 2.06 -4.17
CA LEU A 65 -1.70 1.59 -5.21
C LEU A 65 -0.78 2.73 -5.61
N ALA A 66 0.47 2.69 -5.18
CA ALA A 66 1.46 3.74 -5.40
C ALA A 66 2.65 3.22 -6.22
N ILE A 67 2.35 2.52 -7.28
CA ILE A 67 3.33 1.95 -8.22
C ILE A 67 3.04 2.49 -9.61
N PRO A 68 3.99 2.36 -10.56
CA PRO A 68 3.76 2.83 -11.93
C PRO A 68 2.53 2.18 -12.58
N VAL A 69 1.94 2.90 -13.53
CA VAL A 69 0.68 2.49 -14.17
C VAL A 69 0.75 1.09 -14.78
N ASP A 70 1.85 0.76 -15.46
CA ASP A 70 2.00 -0.56 -16.06
C ASP A 70 2.03 -1.67 -15.00
N ALA A 71 2.63 -1.40 -13.85
CA ALA A 71 2.62 -2.34 -12.74
C ALA A 71 1.21 -2.48 -12.14
N ILE A 72 0.47 -1.37 -12.02
CA ILE A 72 -0.91 -1.41 -11.55
C ILE A 72 -1.75 -2.29 -12.48
N LEU A 73 -1.61 -2.12 -13.79
CA LEU A 73 -2.37 -2.91 -14.76
C LEU A 73 -2.11 -4.40 -14.63
N ARG A 74 -0.91 -4.78 -14.22
CA ARG A 74 -0.58 -6.20 -14.03
C ARG A 74 -1.22 -6.80 -12.79
N ILE A 75 -1.34 -6.04 -11.70
CA ILE A 75 -1.84 -6.57 -10.44
C ILE A 75 -3.32 -6.28 -10.20
N LEU A 76 -3.88 -5.29 -10.89
CA LEU A 76 -5.24 -4.84 -10.62
C LEU A 76 -6.30 -5.93 -10.73
N PRO A 77 -6.28 -6.80 -11.75
CA PRO A 77 -7.27 -7.89 -11.80
C PRO A 77 -7.24 -8.77 -10.56
N ASP A 78 -6.05 -9.10 -10.07
CA ASP A 78 -5.90 -9.93 -8.88
C ASP A 78 -6.40 -9.19 -7.63
N VAL A 79 -6.10 -7.90 -7.52
CA VAL A 79 -6.59 -7.07 -6.42
C VAL A 79 -8.12 -7.02 -6.43
N LEU A 80 -8.72 -6.75 -7.57
CA LEU A 80 -10.18 -6.64 -7.69
C LEU A 80 -10.88 -7.96 -7.40
N ASP A 81 -10.26 -9.09 -7.72
CA ASP A 81 -10.83 -10.40 -7.42
C ASP A 81 -10.85 -10.68 -5.91
N ARG A 82 -10.01 -10.02 -5.15
CA ARG A 82 -9.86 -10.29 -3.71
C ARG A 82 -10.62 -9.33 -2.81
N ILE A 83 -11.04 -8.17 -3.34
CA ILE A 83 -11.72 -7.18 -2.51
C ILE A 83 -13.21 -7.44 -2.41
N THR A 84 -13.81 -6.84 -1.38
CA THR A 84 -15.25 -6.86 -1.16
C THR A 84 -15.78 -5.42 -1.22
N ASP A 85 -17.11 -5.27 -1.14
CA ASP A 85 -17.75 -3.95 -1.17
C ASP A 85 -17.33 -3.05 -0.01
N ARG A 86 -16.76 -3.62 1.04
CA ARG A 86 -16.33 -2.85 2.22
C ARG A 86 -14.95 -2.23 2.06
N GLN A 87 -14.25 -2.59 1.01
CA GLN A 87 -12.89 -2.14 0.81
C GLN A 87 -12.82 -1.08 -0.28
N THR A 88 -11.94 -0.12 -0.09
CA THR A 88 -11.71 0.96 -1.07
C THR A 88 -10.31 0.82 -1.65
N VAL A 89 -10.22 0.98 -2.96
CA VAL A 89 -8.93 0.98 -3.67
C VAL A 89 -8.71 2.37 -4.26
N VAL A 90 -7.56 2.96 -3.96
CA VAL A 90 -7.16 4.26 -4.47
C VAL A 90 -5.90 4.10 -5.30
N ASP A 91 -5.91 4.65 -6.50
CA ASP A 91 -4.76 4.65 -7.40
C ASP A 91 -4.05 6.00 -7.31
N MET A 92 -2.82 5.98 -6.80
CA MET A 92 -1.94 7.15 -6.73
C MET A 92 -0.72 6.97 -7.62
N GLY A 93 -0.79 6.03 -8.54
CA GLY A 93 0.32 5.71 -9.42
C GLY A 93 0.72 6.90 -10.28
N SER A 94 2.02 7.06 -10.46
CA SER A 94 2.54 8.08 -11.34
C SER A 94 2.37 7.66 -12.79
N THR A 95 2.04 8.62 -13.63
CA THR A 95 1.99 8.40 -15.07
C THR A 95 3.38 8.49 -15.71
N LYS A 96 4.38 8.79 -14.94
CA LYS A 96 5.74 8.97 -15.46
C LYS A 96 6.65 7.90 -14.99
#